data_bbd58fa1ec5a88b61f3df3b8dd7c95e8
#
_entry.id   bbd58fa1ec5a88b61f3df3b8dd7c95e8
#
_cell.length_a   1.000
_cell.length_b   1.000
_cell.length_c   1.000
_cell.angle_alpha   90.00
_cell.angle_beta   90.00
_cell.angle_gamma   90.00
#
_symmetry.space_group_name_H-M   'P 1'
#
loop_
_entity.id
_entity.type
_entity.pdbx_description
1 polymer ?
#
loop_
_entity_poly.entity_id
_entity_poly.type
_entity_poly.pdbx_seq_one_letter_code
_entity_poly.pdbx_strand_id
1 'polypeptide(L)'
;MNYCEQCRRSSAQLQTLGAALFDGLQGEPVGDVLLNAVLARLDDAPPLSYANASEWAAGRTPAILQRLMNGDFTDLVWKKITSTLRISYLKTGDPNYEFALYHIKAGGRIPEHTHRGSEMTLVLEGGFSDADGSYDQGDFLLRQPSDVHAPTAVQSEDCICLAVLDAPLKFTGWKYRWMNPFLQLRAG
;
A
#
# COMPACT_ATOMS: atom_id res chain seq x y z
N MET A 1 1.56 10.27 5.12
CA MET A 1 1.38 10.64 3.70
C MET A 1 2.71 11.10 3.09
N ASN A 2 3.69 10.19 2.98
CA ASN A 2 5.01 10.55 2.42
C ASN A 2 5.20 10.06 0.98
N TYR A 3 4.16 9.51 0.34
CA TYR A 3 4.33 8.59 -0.78
C TYR A 3 4.08 9.19 -2.17
N CYS A 4 3.48 10.37 -2.25
CA CYS A 4 3.21 11.01 -3.54
C CYS A 4 3.42 12.51 -3.40
N GLU A 5 4.40 13.07 -4.11
CA GLU A 5 4.68 14.52 -4.05
C GLU A 5 3.47 15.35 -4.51
N GLN A 6 2.79 14.92 -5.57
CA GLN A 6 1.57 15.58 -6.05
C GLN A 6 0.45 15.51 -5.01
N CYS A 7 0.26 14.36 -4.34
CA CYS A 7 -0.73 14.22 -3.27
C CYS A 7 -0.40 15.11 -2.08
N ARG A 8 0.88 15.24 -1.71
CA ARG A 8 1.31 16.16 -0.65
C ARG A 8 1.03 17.61 -1.02
N ARG A 9 1.37 18.02 -2.25
CA ARG A 9 1.09 19.38 -2.74
C ARG A 9 -0.41 19.68 -2.73
N SER A 10 -1.23 18.75 -3.25
CA SER A 10 -2.69 18.91 -3.24
C SER A 10 -3.25 18.96 -1.82
N SER A 11 -2.76 18.09 -0.92
CA SER A 11 -3.15 18.13 0.49
C SER A 11 -2.77 19.45 1.16
N ALA A 12 -1.55 19.94 0.93
CA ALA A 12 -1.10 21.23 1.47
C ALA A 12 -1.94 22.40 0.93
N GLN A 13 -2.27 22.39 -0.37
CA GLN A 13 -3.15 23.41 -0.95
C GLN A 13 -4.55 23.40 -0.34
N LEU A 14 -5.13 22.21 -0.16
CA LEU A 14 -6.44 22.07 0.48
C LEU A 14 -6.42 22.48 1.96
N GLN A 15 -5.33 22.17 2.68
CA GLN A 15 -5.14 22.62 4.07
C GLN A 15 -5.03 24.15 4.15
N THR A 16 -4.28 24.77 3.22
CA THR A 16 -4.16 26.24 3.16
C THR A 16 -5.50 26.89 2.86
N LEU A 17 -6.27 26.33 1.91
CA LEU A 17 -7.61 26.80 1.60
C LEU A 17 -8.55 26.64 2.82
N GLY A 18 -8.51 25.47 3.46
CA GLY A 18 -9.29 25.19 4.66
C GLY A 18 -8.97 26.14 5.81
N ALA A 19 -7.68 26.42 6.05
CA ALA A 19 -7.24 27.40 7.05
C ALA A 19 -7.77 28.81 6.74
N ALA A 20 -7.66 29.26 5.49
CA ALA A 20 -8.18 30.59 5.08
C ALA A 20 -9.70 30.70 5.23
N LEU A 21 -10.43 29.62 4.93
CA LEU A 21 -11.88 29.59 5.17
C LEU A 21 -12.20 29.61 6.67
N PHE A 22 -11.44 28.88 7.47
CA PHE A 22 -11.62 28.83 8.92
C PHE A 22 -11.31 30.17 9.59
N ASP A 23 -10.24 30.84 9.18
CA ASP A 23 -9.86 32.17 9.69
C ASP A 23 -10.89 33.23 9.36
N GLY A 24 -11.69 33.03 8.31
CA GLY A 24 -12.81 33.90 7.94
C GLY A 24 -14.09 33.70 8.75
N LEU A 25 -14.16 32.66 9.57
CA LEU A 25 -15.32 32.38 10.40
C LEU A 25 -15.31 33.25 11.67
N GLN A 26 -16.47 33.74 12.06
CA GLN A 26 -16.62 34.38 13.38
C GLN A 26 -16.53 33.29 14.46
N GLY A 27 -15.60 33.45 15.40
CA GLY A 27 -15.50 32.58 16.56
C GLY A 27 -16.74 32.66 17.45
N GLU A 28 -17.30 31.53 17.81
CA GLU A 28 -18.32 31.44 18.84
C GLU A 28 -17.65 31.44 20.23
N PRO A 29 -18.13 32.24 21.18
CA PRO A 29 -17.56 32.27 22.52
C PRO A 29 -17.80 30.94 23.22
N VAL A 30 -16.71 30.24 23.51
CA VAL A 30 -16.73 29.00 24.29
C VAL A 30 -16.71 29.35 25.77
N GLY A 31 -17.72 28.92 26.51
CA GLY A 31 -17.76 29.17 27.96
C GLY A 31 -16.66 28.37 28.69
N ASP A 32 -16.13 28.96 29.78
CA ASP A 32 -15.06 28.36 30.60
C ASP A 32 -15.36 26.94 31.08
N VAL A 33 -16.63 26.61 31.29
CA VAL A 33 -17.07 25.27 31.71
C VAL A 33 -16.73 24.23 30.65
N LEU A 34 -16.98 24.53 29.36
CA LEU A 34 -16.67 23.63 28.27
C LEU A 34 -15.15 23.50 28.05
N LEU A 35 -14.44 24.64 28.11
CA LEU A 35 -12.98 24.63 28.01
C LEU A 35 -12.33 23.77 29.10
N ASN A 36 -12.71 23.98 30.34
CA ASN A 36 -12.20 23.21 31.47
C ASN A 36 -12.56 21.73 31.39
N ALA A 37 -13.75 21.40 30.90
CA ALA A 37 -14.16 20.00 30.69
C ALA A 37 -13.36 19.33 29.57
N VAL A 38 -13.01 20.06 28.51
CA VAL A 38 -12.15 19.52 27.43
C VAL A 38 -10.72 19.35 27.94
N LEU A 39 -10.16 20.35 28.62
CA LEU A 39 -8.80 20.28 29.16
C LEU A 39 -8.64 19.14 30.18
N ALA A 40 -9.61 18.93 31.08
CA ALA A 40 -9.60 17.82 32.02
C ALA A 40 -9.62 16.42 31.37
N ARG A 41 -10.10 16.32 30.14
CA ARG A 41 -10.17 15.05 29.38
C ARG A 41 -8.96 14.82 28.49
N LEU A 42 -8.12 15.83 28.27
CA LEU A 42 -6.92 15.66 27.42
C LEU A 42 -5.91 14.69 28.03
N ASP A 43 -5.76 14.73 29.35
CA ASP A 43 -4.82 13.86 30.06
C ASP A 43 -5.37 12.43 30.23
N ASP A 44 -6.69 12.26 30.21
CA ASP A 44 -7.38 10.97 30.33
C ASP A 44 -7.67 10.32 28.96
N ALA A 45 -7.45 11.06 27.85
CA ALA A 45 -7.66 10.51 26.52
C ALA A 45 -6.66 9.35 26.29
N PRO A 46 -7.14 8.13 25.99
CA PRO A 46 -6.21 7.10 25.56
C PRO A 46 -5.47 7.61 24.34
N PRO A 47 -4.19 7.28 24.19
CA PRO A 47 -3.43 7.64 23.01
C PRO A 47 -4.26 7.25 21.79
N LEU A 48 -4.37 8.16 20.81
CA LEU A 48 -5.10 7.90 19.57
C LEU A 48 -4.51 6.63 18.96
N SER A 49 -5.07 5.49 19.32
CA SER A 49 -4.81 4.26 18.60
C SER A 49 -5.54 4.41 17.28
N TYR A 50 -4.84 4.62 16.21
CA TYR A 50 -5.38 4.29 14.91
C TYR A 50 -5.75 2.82 14.98
N ALA A 51 -7.04 2.50 15.01
CA ALA A 51 -7.55 1.14 15.20
C ALA A 51 -6.89 0.13 14.26
N ASN A 52 -6.40 0.61 13.11
CA ASN A 52 -5.68 -0.19 12.13
C ASN A 52 -4.21 -0.48 12.50
N ALA A 53 -3.52 0.42 13.19
CA ALA A 53 -2.14 0.16 13.60
C ALA A 53 -2.04 -0.95 14.66
N SER A 54 -3.05 -1.10 15.53
CA SER A 54 -3.07 -2.15 16.54
C SER A 54 -3.36 -3.55 15.96
N GLU A 55 -4.14 -3.64 14.88
CA GLU A 55 -4.41 -4.91 14.20
C GLU A 55 -3.16 -5.41 13.48
N TRP A 56 -2.44 -4.52 12.81
CA TRP A 56 -1.16 -4.84 12.16
C TRP A 56 -0.07 -5.18 13.18
N ALA A 57 0.06 -4.40 14.26
CA ALA A 57 0.98 -4.70 15.35
C ALA A 57 0.68 -6.02 16.07
N ALA A 58 -0.57 -6.49 16.03
CA ALA A 58 -0.97 -7.78 16.57
C ALA A 58 -0.85 -8.93 15.56
N GLY A 59 -0.29 -8.69 14.36
CA GLY A 59 -0.15 -9.70 13.30
C GLY A 59 -1.50 -10.15 12.70
N ARG A 60 -2.55 -9.36 12.88
CA ARG A 60 -3.88 -9.70 12.32
C ARG A 60 -4.11 -8.97 11.02
N THR A 61 -4.53 -9.72 10.01
CA THR A 61 -4.92 -9.14 8.71
C THR A 61 -6.10 -8.18 8.90
N PRO A 62 -6.01 -6.93 8.40
CA PRO A 62 -7.12 -5.97 8.47
C PRO A 62 -8.41 -6.54 7.88
N ALA A 63 -9.55 -6.24 8.52
CA ALA A 63 -10.85 -6.80 8.13
C ALA A 63 -11.23 -6.51 6.67
N ILE A 64 -10.80 -5.37 6.11
CA ILE A 64 -11.02 -5.04 4.69
C ILE A 64 -10.22 -5.99 3.77
N LEU A 65 -9.01 -6.37 4.14
CA LEU A 65 -8.20 -7.32 3.38
C LEU A 65 -8.74 -8.73 3.50
N GLN A 66 -9.21 -9.16 4.69
CA GLN A 66 -9.88 -10.45 4.86
C GLN A 66 -11.11 -10.58 3.96
N ARG A 67 -11.91 -9.51 3.83
CA ARG A 67 -13.04 -9.47 2.89
C ARG A 67 -12.60 -9.57 1.43
N LEU A 68 -11.54 -8.85 1.06
CA LEU A 68 -11.00 -8.85 -0.30
C LEU A 68 -10.42 -10.24 -0.66
N MET A 69 -9.77 -10.90 0.29
CA MET A 69 -9.21 -12.25 0.12
C MET A 69 -10.26 -13.36 0.27
N ASN A 70 -11.44 -13.04 0.82
CA ASN A 70 -12.47 -14.01 1.23
C ASN A 70 -11.95 -15.03 2.26
N GLY A 71 -11.12 -14.58 3.19
CA GLY A 71 -10.44 -15.38 4.21
C GLY A 71 -9.09 -14.80 4.63
N ASP A 72 -8.21 -15.65 5.11
CA ASP A 72 -6.85 -15.30 5.50
C ASP A 72 -5.82 -15.70 4.43
N PHE A 73 -4.57 -15.31 4.60
CA PHE A 73 -3.46 -15.66 3.68
C PHE A 73 -3.27 -17.17 3.49
N THR A 74 -3.65 -17.97 4.49
CA THR A 74 -3.61 -19.44 4.45
C THR A 74 -4.65 -20.05 3.51
N ASP A 75 -5.74 -19.33 3.24
CA ASP A 75 -6.84 -19.80 2.41
C ASP A 75 -6.60 -19.49 0.91
N LEU A 76 -5.56 -18.73 0.62
CA LEU A 76 -5.27 -18.25 -0.73
C LEU A 76 -4.66 -19.35 -1.62
N VAL A 77 -5.04 -19.34 -2.87
CA VAL A 77 -4.45 -20.21 -3.90
C VAL A 77 -3.19 -19.55 -4.46
N TRP A 78 -2.05 -19.94 -3.94
CA TRP A 78 -0.75 -19.42 -4.37
C TRP A 78 -0.21 -20.13 -5.60
N LYS A 79 -0.02 -19.40 -6.69
CA LYS A 79 0.67 -19.87 -7.89
C LYS A 79 2.16 -19.58 -7.78
N LYS A 80 2.99 -20.64 -7.84
CA LYS A 80 4.45 -20.50 -7.87
C LYS A 80 4.91 -19.94 -9.22
N ILE A 81 5.63 -18.84 -9.20
CA ILE A 81 6.21 -18.19 -10.39
C ILE A 81 7.70 -18.52 -10.50
N THR A 82 8.44 -18.36 -9.39
CA THR A 82 9.86 -18.74 -9.28
C THR A 82 10.08 -19.57 -8.00
N SER A 83 11.33 -19.86 -7.66
CA SER A 83 11.68 -20.49 -6.37
C SER A 83 11.36 -19.57 -5.18
N THR A 84 11.36 -18.26 -5.39
CA THR A 84 11.22 -17.24 -4.34
C THR A 84 9.99 -16.37 -4.48
N LEU A 85 9.20 -16.51 -5.57
CA LEU A 85 8.01 -15.69 -5.82
C LEU A 85 6.78 -16.56 -6.03
N ARG A 86 5.72 -16.24 -5.29
CA ARG A 86 4.37 -16.77 -5.48
C ARG A 86 3.40 -15.60 -5.67
N ILE A 87 2.33 -15.82 -6.40
CA ILE A 87 1.27 -14.84 -6.65
C ILE A 87 -0.09 -15.48 -6.39
N SER A 88 -0.97 -14.74 -5.74
CA SER A 88 -2.39 -15.08 -5.62
C SER A 88 -3.22 -13.94 -6.18
N TYR A 89 -4.06 -14.22 -7.18
CA TYR A 89 -4.94 -13.24 -7.80
C TYR A 89 -6.25 -13.14 -7.02
N LEU A 90 -6.70 -11.92 -6.76
CA LEU A 90 -7.93 -11.63 -6.04
C LEU A 90 -9.02 -11.27 -7.05
N LYS A 91 -10.21 -11.81 -6.86
CA LYS A 91 -11.37 -11.51 -7.68
C LYS A 91 -12.17 -10.38 -7.05
N THR A 92 -12.11 -9.22 -7.65
CA THR A 92 -12.81 -8.02 -7.15
C THR A 92 -14.05 -7.67 -7.95
N GLY A 93 -14.21 -8.25 -9.14
CA GLY A 93 -15.27 -7.90 -10.09
C GLY A 93 -14.97 -6.62 -10.90
N ASP A 94 -13.81 -5.99 -10.70
CA ASP A 94 -13.41 -4.83 -11.50
C ASP A 94 -12.63 -5.29 -12.75
N PRO A 95 -13.14 -5.06 -13.97
CA PRO A 95 -12.50 -5.52 -15.19
C PRO A 95 -11.28 -4.67 -15.60
N ASN A 96 -11.04 -3.54 -14.96
CA ASN A 96 -9.99 -2.60 -15.35
C ASN A 96 -8.70 -2.80 -14.58
N TYR A 97 -8.76 -3.49 -13.43
CA TYR A 97 -7.62 -3.64 -12.54
C TYR A 97 -7.35 -5.10 -12.20
N GLU A 98 -6.08 -5.45 -12.17
CA GLU A 98 -5.59 -6.69 -11.58
C GLU A 98 -5.28 -6.42 -10.10
N PHE A 99 -5.83 -7.24 -9.21
CA PHE A 99 -5.53 -7.26 -7.80
C PHE A 99 -4.79 -8.56 -7.49
N ALA A 100 -3.58 -8.46 -7.00
CA ALA A 100 -2.77 -9.63 -6.71
C ALA A 100 -1.95 -9.47 -5.43
N LEU A 101 -1.83 -10.57 -4.68
CA LEU A 101 -0.88 -10.68 -3.59
C LEU A 101 0.40 -11.32 -4.09
N TYR A 102 1.51 -10.70 -3.78
CA TYR A 102 2.85 -11.19 -4.07
C TYR A 102 3.47 -11.67 -2.76
N HIS A 103 3.90 -12.92 -2.73
CA HIS A 103 4.68 -13.48 -1.63
C HIS A 103 6.11 -13.71 -2.12
N ILE A 104 7.03 -12.92 -1.60
CA ILE A 104 8.45 -12.94 -1.94
C ILE A 104 9.19 -13.49 -0.72
N LYS A 105 9.87 -14.60 -0.88
CA LYS A 105 10.68 -15.18 0.20
C LYS A 105 11.82 -14.25 0.59
N ALA A 106 12.27 -14.35 1.84
CA ALA A 106 13.43 -13.63 2.37
C ALA A 106 14.60 -13.65 1.37
N GLY A 107 15.14 -12.47 1.05
CA GLY A 107 16.18 -12.28 0.03
C GLY A 107 15.76 -12.56 -1.41
N GLY A 108 14.50 -12.91 -1.65
CA GLY A 108 13.97 -13.15 -2.99
C GLY A 108 13.85 -11.85 -3.77
N ARG A 109 13.98 -11.94 -5.09
CA ARG A 109 13.92 -10.77 -5.98
C ARG A 109 12.89 -10.98 -7.08
N ILE A 110 12.09 -9.93 -7.34
CA ILE A 110 11.31 -9.84 -8.57
C ILE A 110 12.26 -9.33 -9.67
N PRO A 111 12.33 -10.00 -10.84
CA PRO A 111 13.18 -9.53 -11.94
C PRO A 111 12.85 -8.08 -12.33
N GLU A 112 13.88 -7.37 -12.79
CA GLU A 112 13.73 -5.99 -13.24
C GLU A 112 12.63 -5.85 -14.29
N HIS A 113 11.72 -4.93 -14.02
CA HIS A 113 10.54 -4.71 -14.85
C HIS A 113 10.12 -3.24 -14.82
N THR A 114 9.27 -2.89 -15.76
CA THR A 114 8.56 -1.62 -15.86
C THR A 114 7.07 -1.86 -16.02
N HIS A 115 6.30 -0.81 -15.95
CA HIS A 115 4.84 -0.84 -16.03
C HIS A 115 4.39 -0.16 -17.33
N ARG A 116 3.35 -0.71 -17.98
CA ARG A 116 2.67 -0.05 -19.11
C ARG A 116 1.62 0.94 -18.61
N GLY A 117 1.15 0.75 -17.40
CA GLY A 117 0.25 1.60 -16.65
C GLY A 117 0.84 1.93 -15.28
N SER A 118 -0.03 2.16 -14.33
CA SER A 118 0.34 2.44 -12.95
C SER A 118 0.28 1.17 -12.11
N GLU A 119 1.13 1.10 -11.09
CA GLU A 119 1.06 0.09 -10.03
C GLU A 119 0.94 0.76 -8.68
N MET A 120 -0.03 0.31 -7.90
CA MET A 120 -0.16 0.64 -6.49
C MET A 120 0.24 -0.57 -5.67
N THR A 121 1.21 -0.41 -4.77
CA THR A 121 1.68 -1.50 -3.91
C THR A 121 1.55 -1.11 -2.45
N LEU A 122 0.92 -1.99 -1.66
CA LEU A 122 0.85 -1.88 -0.20
C LEU A 122 1.62 -3.05 0.41
N VAL A 123 2.60 -2.75 1.26
CA VAL A 123 3.34 -3.79 2.00
C VAL A 123 2.48 -4.26 3.17
N LEU A 124 2.15 -5.55 3.19
CA LEU A 124 1.29 -6.17 4.20
C LEU A 124 2.08 -6.84 5.31
N GLU A 125 3.19 -7.50 4.96
CA GLU A 125 4.10 -8.18 5.89
C GLU A 125 5.53 -8.05 5.39
N GLY A 126 6.48 -8.00 6.33
CA GLY A 126 7.90 -7.86 6.04
C GLY A 126 8.23 -6.55 5.34
N GLY A 127 9.17 -6.61 4.41
CA GLY A 127 9.60 -5.44 3.66
C GLY A 127 10.40 -5.82 2.43
N PHE A 128 10.61 -4.85 1.56
CA PHE A 128 11.49 -4.97 0.40
C PHE A 128 12.25 -3.66 0.14
N SER A 129 13.28 -3.74 -0.67
CA SER A 129 14.02 -2.58 -1.17
C SER A 129 14.20 -2.65 -2.68
N ASP A 130 14.37 -1.49 -3.30
CA ASP A 130 14.75 -1.32 -4.70
C ASP A 130 15.75 -0.14 -4.84
N ALA A 131 15.96 0.36 -6.05
CA ALA A 131 16.87 1.47 -6.30
C ALA A 131 16.43 2.79 -5.67
N ASP A 132 15.13 2.96 -5.41
CA ASP A 132 14.54 4.21 -4.91
C ASP A 132 14.44 4.24 -3.38
N GLY A 133 14.51 3.07 -2.70
CA GLY A 133 14.44 3.03 -1.25
C GLY A 133 14.13 1.67 -0.66
N SER A 134 13.85 1.70 0.65
CA SER A 134 13.37 0.55 1.44
C SER A 134 11.97 0.83 1.94
N TYR A 135 11.15 -0.21 1.96
CA TYR A 135 9.72 -0.14 2.24
C TYR A 135 9.36 -1.25 3.22
N ASP A 136 8.72 -0.86 4.31
CA ASP A 136 8.34 -1.73 5.41
C ASP A 136 6.81 -1.90 5.49
N GLN A 137 6.36 -2.77 6.37
CA GLN A 137 4.94 -3.02 6.60
C GLN A 137 4.14 -1.73 6.80
N GLY A 138 3.06 -1.57 6.02
CA GLY A 138 2.20 -0.39 6.02
C GLY A 138 2.58 0.68 5.00
N ASP A 139 3.74 0.55 4.36
CA ASP A 139 4.14 1.47 3.29
C ASP A 139 3.31 1.25 2.03
N PHE A 140 2.97 2.37 1.40
CA PHE A 140 2.23 2.42 0.14
C PHE A 140 3.05 3.10 -0.93
N LEU A 141 3.19 2.46 -2.08
CA LEU A 141 3.93 2.95 -3.23
C LEU A 141 3.00 3.14 -4.43
N LEU A 142 3.30 4.16 -5.21
CA LEU A 142 2.72 4.36 -6.53
C LEU A 142 3.85 4.41 -7.55
N ARG A 143 3.84 3.49 -8.50
CA ARG A 143 4.72 3.48 -9.66
C ARG A 143 3.96 3.97 -10.87
N GLN A 144 4.59 4.88 -11.60
CA GLN A 144 4.05 5.45 -12.83
C GLN A 144 4.46 4.61 -14.04
N PRO A 145 3.77 4.76 -15.17
CA PRO A 145 4.22 4.14 -16.41
C PRO A 145 5.68 4.48 -16.69
N SER A 146 6.45 3.47 -17.08
CA SER A 146 7.88 3.52 -17.39
C SER A 146 8.85 3.59 -16.21
N ASP A 147 8.39 3.66 -14.97
CA ASP A 147 9.26 3.44 -13.80
C ASP A 147 9.85 2.03 -13.90
N VAL A 148 11.17 1.91 -13.64
CA VAL A 148 11.89 0.65 -13.72
C VAL A 148 12.39 0.28 -12.34
N HIS A 149 12.03 -0.90 -11.85
CA HIS A 149 12.48 -1.34 -10.55
C HIS A 149 12.67 -2.87 -10.46
N ALA A 150 13.31 -3.32 -9.39
CA ALA A 150 13.56 -4.72 -9.11
C ALA A 150 13.46 -4.99 -7.60
N PRO A 151 12.25 -5.10 -7.07
CA PRO A 151 12.02 -5.30 -5.65
C PRO A 151 12.73 -6.54 -5.13
N THR A 152 13.42 -6.40 -4.00
CA THR A 152 14.14 -7.48 -3.32
C THR A 152 13.68 -7.50 -1.87
N ALA A 153 13.06 -8.59 -1.42
CA ALA A 153 12.64 -8.76 -0.03
C ALA A 153 13.84 -8.70 0.91
N VAL A 154 13.63 -8.20 2.12
CA VAL A 154 14.66 -8.19 3.17
C VAL A 154 15.15 -9.61 3.46
N GLN A 155 16.37 -9.73 4.00
CA GLN A 155 16.97 -11.05 4.25
C GLN A 155 16.39 -11.77 5.47
N SER A 156 15.78 -11.01 6.39
CA SER A 156 15.32 -11.50 7.69
C SER A 156 13.96 -12.20 7.65
N GLU A 157 13.11 -11.86 6.65
CA GLU A 157 11.73 -12.34 6.61
C GLU A 157 11.15 -12.30 5.19
N ASP A 158 10.08 -13.05 4.98
CA ASP A 158 9.31 -13.03 3.74
C ASP A 158 8.55 -11.70 3.63
N CYS A 159 8.31 -11.24 2.40
CA CYS A 159 7.53 -10.04 2.13
C CYS A 159 6.21 -10.41 1.45
N ILE A 160 5.11 -9.89 1.96
CA ILE A 160 3.78 -10.00 1.33
C ILE A 160 3.30 -8.60 0.96
N CYS A 161 3.00 -8.39 -0.31
CA CYS A 161 2.47 -7.13 -0.84
C CYS A 161 1.14 -7.36 -1.55
N LEU A 162 0.22 -6.41 -1.39
CA LEU A 162 -0.92 -6.26 -2.30
C LEU A 162 -0.52 -5.31 -3.42
N ALA A 163 -0.58 -5.77 -4.66
CA ALA A 163 -0.39 -4.94 -5.84
C ALA A 163 -1.68 -4.80 -6.63
N VAL A 164 -1.93 -3.59 -7.12
CA VAL A 164 -3.06 -3.25 -7.99
C VAL A 164 -2.49 -2.63 -9.25
N LEU A 165 -2.76 -3.25 -10.39
CA LEU A 165 -2.24 -2.83 -11.69
C LEU A 165 -3.40 -2.50 -12.64
N ASP A 166 -3.29 -1.41 -13.41
CA ASP A 166 -4.21 -1.04 -14.48
C ASP A 166 -3.73 -1.50 -15.87
N ALA A 167 -2.49 -1.99 -15.97
CA ALA A 167 -1.93 -2.59 -17.18
C ALA A 167 -0.84 -3.63 -16.84
N PRO A 168 -0.56 -4.58 -17.75
CA PRO A 168 0.45 -5.60 -17.53
C PRO A 168 1.85 -5.00 -17.32
N LEU A 169 2.61 -5.58 -16.40
CA LEU A 169 4.03 -5.30 -16.27
C LEU A 169 4.83 -5.77 -17.51
N LYS A 170 6.05 -5.27 -17.67
CA LYS A 170 6.96 -5.62 -18.76
C LYS A 170 8.36 -5.83 -18.22
N PHE A 171 8.91 -7.02 -18.34
CA PHE A 171 10.30 -7.30 -17.99
C PHE A 171 11.28 -6.54 -18.90
N THR A 172 12.25 -5.85 -18.31
CA THR A 172 13.29 -5.10 -19.02
C THR A 172 14.55 -5.94 -19.22
N GLY A 173 14.84 -6.85 -18.29
CA GLY A 173 16.01 -7.72 -18.35
C GLY A 173 15.94 -8.72 -19.50
N TRP A 174 17.06 -8.90 -20.24
CA TRP A 174 17.17 -9.78 -21.41
C TRP A 174 16.72 -11.22 -21.14
N LYS A 175 16.97 -11.71 -19.93
CA LYS A 175 16.64 -13.08 -19.48
C LYS A 175 15.13 -13.35 -19.39
N TYR A 176 14.31 -12.33 -19.15
CA TYR A 176 12.88 -12.47 -18.93
C TYR A 176 12.01 -11.80 -20.01
N ARG A 177 12.64 -11.03 -20.93
CA ARG A 177 11.89 -10.30 -21.99
C ARG A 177 11.06 -11.18 -22.90
N TRP A 178 11.43 -12.44 -23.09
CA TRP A 178 10.68 -13.39 -23.89
C TRP A 178 9.32 -13.74 -23.30
N MET A 179 9.10 -13.48 -22.01
CA MET A 179 7.82 -13.68 -21.33
C MET A 179 6.80 -12.56 -21.62
N ASN A 180 7.26 -11.38 -22.04
CA ASN A 180 6.40 -10.20 -22.20
C ASN A 180 5.18 -10.41 -23.10
N PRO A 181 5.23 -11.16 -24.23
CA PRO A 181 4.05 -11.41 -25.06
C PRO A 181 2.95 -12.21 -24.35
N PHE A 182 3.30 -12.93 -23.27
CA PHE A 182 2.36 -13.77 -22.51
C PHE A 182 1.83 -13.09 -21.25
N LEU A 183 2.33 -11.90 -20.92
CA LEU A 183 1.86 -11.15 -19.78
C LEU A 183 0.58 -10.39 -20.15
N GLN A 184 -0.51 -10.77 -19.51
CA GLN A 184 -1.82 -10.15 -19.65
C GLN A 184 -2.34 -9.74 -18.29
N LEU A 185 -3.09 -8.64 -18.26
CA LEU A 185 -3.81 -8.22 -17.06
C LEU A 185 -4.83 -9.29 -16.70
N ARG A 186 -4.85 -9.69 -15.45
CA ARG A 186 -5.82 -10.66 -14.92
C ARG A 186 -6.83 -9.92 -14.05
N ALA A 187 -7.61 -9.05 -14.71
CA ALA A 187 -8.69 -8.32 -14.10
C ALA A 187 -9.89 -9.24 -13.81
N GLY A 188 -10.69 -8.93 -12.79
CA GLY A 188 -11.96 -9.62 -12.56
C GLY A 188 -12.29 -10.00 -11.15
#